data_baad2ca7aedaa4e7ba846ca245146084
#
_entry.id   baad2ca7aedaa4e7ba846ca245146084
#
_cell.length_a   1.000
_cell.length_b   1.000
_cell.length_c   1.000
_cell.angle_alpha   90.00
_cell.angle_beta   90.00
_cell.angle_gamma   90.00
#
_symmetry.space_group_name_H-M   'P 1'
#
loop_
_entity.id
_entity.type
_entity.pdbx_description
1 polymer ?
#
loop_
_entity_poly.entity_id
_entity_poly.type
_entity_poly.pdbx_seq_one_letter_code
_entity_poly.pdbx_strand_id
1 'polypeptide(L)'
;MKKYILALLICCFSLSAFTQNVNLSNSPYWDGECYLAVNPKNPMHMVSAWMYFSTSNLKNSMATRTSFDGGKTWSALQQLPHLYSTFTSADPTMYFGKDSCVYLAYIDLSGLKSSDSGYIMVTRSVNGGVTWKTPVKAISYKAQPNLPIDRPWIAADASNGPYSGRVYLTSQNAYFTPQPHYPWITYSSDSGATWSPIKRLDDSIPSGTITDATAFTTISANGTLYAAYVSYYTKYSLYPRLVIIKSSNGGNTFTPYIAITYGSSDAMPVADSLTKAGLCIASNPADTTNLVIVTTTNHFGEPDILTYNSHNAGKTWSGPVRVNDDQMGANDTIHDLSWGSFAPNGTYAVTWRDRRNTGKSDTVPFQIYAAISKDGGNTYSSNFLISDAISPAVTIVHGDDFLGCGLSDSAVYSLWSDMRTGKENTFFNATSISKIITAVPIITDNQSVKVDFYPNPFHDQTNIMIHTSLPMQNTTMQVYSMDGKKVDELPIGEGVMHTITINSLARGTYIWSLVQGEKTLARGKWVIE
;
A
#
# COMPACT_ATOMS: atom_id res chain seq x y z
N MET A 1 -49.20 16.57 -48.45
CA MET A 1 -47.85 16.87 -47.96
C MET A 1 -47.64 16.15 -46.60
N LYS A 2 -46.99 15.01 -46.59
CA LYS A 2 -46.68 14.25 -45.35
C LYS A 2 -45.33 14.75 -44.82
N LYS A 3 -45.33 15.30 -43.61
CA LYS A 3 -44.10 15.70 -42.89
C LYS A 3 -43.53 14.47 -42.20
N TYR A 4 -42.34 14.06 -42.61
CA TYR A 4 -41.55 13.05 -41.88
C TYR A 4 -40.74 13.77 -40.82
N ILE A 5 -40.98 13.42 -39.54
CA ILE A 5 -40.16 13.84 -38.41
C ILE A 5 -39.06 12.78 -38.27
N LEU A 6 -37.83 13.18 -38.56
CA LEU A 6 -36.64 12.36 -38.35
C LEU A 6 -36.24 12.48 -36.87
N ALA A 7 -36.52 11.45 -36.08
CA ALA A 7 -36.06 11.39 -34.69
C ALA A 7 -34.58 10.96 -34.69
N LEU A 8 -33.69 11.86 -34.34
CA LEU A 8 -32.28 11.60 -34.15
C LEU A 8 -32.07 10.87 -32.81
N LEU A 9 -31.84 9.56 -32.84
CA LEU A 9 -31.50 8.80 -31.66
C LEU A 9 -30.03 9.11 -31.29
N ILE A 10 -29.82 9.99 -30.32
CA ILE A 10 -28.50 10.22 -29.74
C ILE A 10 -28.19 9.04 -28.80
N CYS A 11 -27.48 8.05 -29.30
CA CYS A 11 -26.85 7.05 -28.44
C CYS A 11 -25.77 7.72 -27.60
N CYS A 12 -26.11 8.07 -26.36
CA CYS A 12 -25.11 8.39 -25.34
C CYS A 12 -24.33 7.11 -25.02
N PHE A 13 -23.26 6.85 -25.75
CA PHE A 13 -22.21 5.97 -25.25
C PHE A 13 -21.63 6.65 -24.00
N SER A 14 -21.96 6.15 -22.82
CA SER A 14 -21.21 6.43 -21.62
C SER A 14 -19.83 5.79 -21.78
N LEU A 15 -18.91 6.53 -22.39
CA LEU A 15 -17.49 6.26 -22.25
C LEU A 15 -17.21 6.25 -20.75
N SER A 16 -16.85 5.09 -20.21
CA SER A 16 -16.26 4.99 -18.89
C SER A 16 -14.99 5.84 -18.94
N ALA A 17 -15.10 7.10 -18.57
CA ALA A 17 -13.94 7.96 -18.44
C ALA A 17 -13.11 7.42 -17.29
N PHE A 18 -12.07 6.62 -17.60
CA PHE A 18 -10.95 6.45 -16.70
C PHE A 18 -10.47 7.84 -16.32
N THR A 19 -10.31 8.11 -15.05
CA THR A 19 -9.69 9.36 -14.62
C THR A 19 -8.26 9.33 -15.16
N GLN A 20 -7.95 10.27 -16.06
CA GLN A 20 -6.63 10.38 -16.67
C GLN A 20 -5.58 10.54 -15.58
N ASN A 21 -4.47 9.80 -15.67
CA ASN A 21 -3.36 9.97 -14.75
C ASN A 21 -2.70 11.34 -14.97
N VAL A 22 -2.35 12.01 -13.88
CA VAL A 22 -1.73 13.32 -13.90
C VAL A 22 -0.23 13.18 -13.70
N ASN A 23 0.57 13.60 -14.68
CA ASN A 23 2.03 13.72 -14.51
C ASN A 23 2.33 14.95 -13.64
N LEU A 24 2.62 14.74 -12.35
CA LEU A 24 2.85 15.82 -11.39
C LEU A 24 4.20 16.48 -11.56
N SER A 25 5.24 15.73 -11.81
CA SER A 25 6.58 16.29 -11.95
C SER A 25 6.78 16.91 -13.33
N ASN A 26 6.28 16.27 -14.37
CA ASN A 26 6.39 16.72 -15.78
C ASN A 26 7.80 17.23 -16.10
N SER A 27 8.81 16.51 -15.62
CA SER A 27 10.22 16.85 -15.74
C SER A 27 10.81 16.26 -17.01
N PRO A 28 11.73 16.95 -17.69
CA PRO A 28 12.50 16.38 -18.80
C PRO A 28 13.62 15.44 -18.31
N TYR A 29 13.81 15.36 -17.00
CA TYR A 29 14.79 14.51 -16.35
C TYR A 29 14.08 13.38 -15.60
N TRP A 30 14.78 12.69 -14.70
CA TRP A 30 14.20 11.67 -13.86
C TRP A 30 13.87 12.21 -12.46
N ASP A 31 12.75 11.75 -11.90
CA ASP A 31 12.26 12.08 -10.57
C ASP A 31 11.82 10.79 -9.90
N GLY A 32 12.37 10.46 -8.74
CA GLY A 32 12.12 9.18 -8.06
C GLY A 32 11.59 9.33 -6.64
N GLU A 33 11.33 8.22 -5.98
CA GLU A 33 10.94 8.11 -4.57
C GLU A 33 9.81 9.05 -4.18
N CYS A 34 8.66 8.83 -4.77
CA CYS A 34 7.51 9.69 -4.55
C CYS A 34 6.75 9.30 -3.25
N TYR A 35 6.30 10.30 -2.50
CA TYR A 35 5.50 10.13 -1.28
C TYR A 35 4.24 10.98 -1.30
N LEU A 36 3.12 10.42 -0.84
CA LEU A 36 1.82 11.10 -0.74
C LEU A 36 1.37 11.17 0.72
N ALA A 37 1.12 12.36 1.22
CA ALA A 37 0.44 12.57 2.48
C ALA A 37 -0.97 13.14 2.22
N VAL A 38 -1.98 12.54 2.83
CA VAL A 38 -3.38 12.99 2.77
C VAL A 38 -3.80 13.49 4.15
N ASN A 39 -4.44 14.66 4.21
CA ASN A 39 -4.88 15.24 5.46
C ASN A 39 -6.06 14.42 6.04
N PRO A 40 -5.92 13.76 7.20
CA PRO A 40 -6.97 12.91 7.74
C PRO A 40 -8.22 13.69 8.16
N LYS A 41 -8.12 15.01 8.39
CA LYS A 41 -9.26 15.88 8.71
C LYS A 41 -9.96 16.47 7.48
N ASN A 42 -9.26 16.53 6.35
CA ASN A 42 -9.78 17.00 5.07
C ASN A 42 -9.10 16.23 3.93
N PRO A 43 -9.59 15.05 3.56
CA PRO A 43 -8.93 14.20 2.55
C PRO A 43 -8.90 14.79 1.13
N MET A 44 -9.57 15.93 0.88
CA MET A 44 -9.40 16.71 -0.35
C MET A 44 -8.08 17.49 -0.39
N HIS A 45 -7.44 17.66 0.78
CA HIS A 45 -6.16 18.31 0.96
C HIS A 45 -5.04 17.26 1.05
N MET A 46 -4.07 17.33 0.16
CA MET A 46 -2.94 16.42 0.09
C MET A 46 -1.67 17.12 -0.37
N VAL A 47 -0.55 16.54 0.00
CA VAL A 47 0.80 17.00 -0.42
C VAL A 47 1.55 15.82 -0.99
N SER A 48 2.15 16.00 -2.15
CA SER A 48 3.11 15.07 -2.75
C SER A 48 4.53 15.58 -2.59
N ALA A 49 5.48 14.68 -2.39
CA ALA A 49 6.91 14.97 -2.42
C ALA A 49 7.64 13.91 -3.27
N TRP A 50 8.78 14.28 -3.83
CA TRP A 50 9.63 13.35 -4.58
C TRP A 50 11.06 13.87 -4.68
N MET A 51 11.98 12.98 -5.02
CA MET A 51 13.32 13.38 -5.45
C MET A 51 13.23 14.04 -6.83
N TYR A 52 13.68 15.28 -6.92
CA TYR A 52 13.68 16.08 -8.14
C TYR A 52 15.12 16.27 -8.62
N PHE A 53 15.45 15.72 -9.78
CA PHE A 53 16.78 15.90 -10.36
C PHE A 53 16.91 17.26 -11.03
N SER A 54 17.89 18.05 -10.57
CA SER A 54 18.20 19.34 -11.15
C SER A 54 19.47 19.27 -11.99
N THR A 55 19.35 19.64 -13.28
CA THR A 55 20.53 19.70 -14.17
C THR A 55 21.41 20.90 -13.93
N SER A 56 20.89 21.96 -13.31
CA SER A 56 21.69 23.15 -13.02
C SER A 56 22.87 22.86 -12.07
N ASN A 57 22.73 21.83 -11.22
CA ASN A 57 23.74 21.41 -10.26
C ASN A 57 24.01 19.90 -10.24
N LEU A 58 23.35 19.12 -11.10
CA LEU A 58 23.45 17.64 -11.20
C LEU A 58 23.17 16.92 -9.87
N LYS A 59 22.12 17.33 -9.15
CA LYS A 59 21.76 16.85 -7.82
C LYS A 59 20.27 16.63 -7.67
N ASN A 60 19.93 15.77 -6.73
CA ASN A 60 18.55 15.61 -6.28
C ASN A 60 18.25 16.63 -5.20
N SER A 61 17.11 17.29 -5.32
CA SER A 61 16.48 18.11 -4.28
C SER A 61 15.13 17.53 -3.93
N MET A 62 14.54 17.93 -2.84
CA MET A 62 13.15 17.61 -2.55
C MET A 62 12.23 18.58 -3.27
N ALA A 63 11.30 18.06 -4.06
CA ALA A 63 10.20 18.82 -4.66
C ALA A 63 8.87 18.46 -4.02
N THR A 64 7.96 19.46 -3.94
CA THR A 64 6.61 19.25 -3.41
C THR A 64 5.56 19.96 -4.24
N ARG A 65 4.34 19.41 -4.25
CA ARG A 65 3.12 20.05 -4.73
C ARG A 65 1.97 19.78 -3.78
N THR A 66 1.02 20.69 -3.72
CA THR A 66 -0.15 20.61 -2.84
C THR A 66 -1.43 20.68 -3.67
N SER A 67 -2.41 19.86 -3.32
CA SER A 67 -3.79 19.93 -3.81
C SER A 67 -4.76 20.15 -2.65
N PHE A 68 -5.83 20.95 -2.89
CA PHE A 68 -6.92 21.19 -1.95
C PHE A 68 -8.28 20.71 -2.49
N ASP A 69 -8.30 20.05 -3.63
CA ASP A 69 -9.51 19.64 -4.35
C ASP A 69 -9.52 18.14 -4.75
N GLY A 70 -8.78 17.33 -4.00
CA GLY A 70 -8.71 15.89 -4.23
C GLY A 70 -7.82 15.50 -5.41
N GLY A 71 -6.81 16.30 -5.71
CA GLY A 71 -5.86 16.03 -6.79
C GLY A 71 -6.31 16.50 -8.18
N LYS A 72 -7.41 17.25 -8.29
CA LYS A 72 -7.87 17.82 -9.56
C LYS A 72 -6.96 18.93 -10.04
N THR A 73 -6.49 19.76 -9.11
CA THR A 73 -5.49 20.80 -9.37
C THR A 73 -4.37 20.74 -8.34
N TRP A 74 -3.19 21.17 -8.77
CA TRP A 74 -1.97 21.14 -7.95
C TRP A 74 -1.27 22.49 -7.99
N SER A 75 -0.67 22.88 -6.87
CA SER A 75 0.12 24.11 -6.76
C SER A 75 1.32 24.11 -7.72
N ALA A 76 1.95 25.26 -7.88
CA ALA A 76 3.29 25.33 -8.46
C ALA A 76 4.27 24.47 -7.65
N LEU A 77 5.27 23.91 -8.34
CA LEU A 77 6.34 23.13 -7.72
C LEU A 77 7.10 23.97 -6.71
N GLN A 78 7.30 23.45 -5.52
CA GLN A 78 8.16 24.00 -4.49
C GLN A 78 9.40 23.11 -4.39
N GLN A 79 10.57 23.69 -4.54
CA GLN A 79 11.85 22.98 -4.35
C GLN A 79 12.48 23.40 -3.03
N LEU A 80 12.90 22.44 -2.21
CA LEU A 80 13.55 22.72 -0.94
C LEU A 80 15.06 22.96 -1.13
N PRO A 81 15.64 23.92 -0.40
CA PRO A 81 17.07 24.18 -0.46
C PRO A 81 17.86 23.08 0.26
N HIS A 82 19.04 22.77 -0.24
CA HIS A 82 20.04 21.99 0.48
C HIS A 82 20.64 22.77 1.66
N LEU A 83 21.07 22.03 2.68
CA LEU A 83 21.82 22.60 3.79
C LEU A 83 23.16 23.20 3.31
N TYR A 84 23.84 22.50 2.41
CA TYR A 84 25.04 22.94 1.73
C TYR A 84 24.89 22.77 0.23
N SER A 85 25.41 23.69 -0.56
CA SER A 85 25.33 23.64 -2.03
C SER A 85 25.95 22.39 -2.66
N THR A 86 26.77 21.66 -1.91
CA THR A 86 27.42 20.41 -2.34
C THR A 86 26.58 19.17 -2.05
N PHE A 87 25.46 19.27 -1.27
CA PHE A 87 24.65 18.14 -0.86
C PHE A 87 23.63 17.73 -1.94
N THR A 88 23.13 16.52 -1.79
CA THR A 88 22.04 15.94 -2.55
C THR A 88 21.01 15.34 -1.58
N SER A 89 19.75 15.29 -1.95
CA SER A 89 18.66 14.84 -1.08
C SER A 89 18.03 13.55 -1.58
N ALA A 90 17.50 12.74 -0.64
CA ALA A 90 16.82 11.48 -0.92
C ALA A 90 15.74 11.17 0.13
N ASP A 91 14.93 10.14 -0.12
CA ASP A 91 13.99 9.47 0.79
C ASP A 91 12.99 10.41 1.47
N PRO A 92 12.11 11.10 0.73
CA PRO A 92 11.11 11.97 1.35
C PRO A 92 10.02 11.16 2.06
N THR A 93 9.69 11.52 3.30
CA THR A 93 8.48 11.04 3.98
C THR A 93 7.73 12.20 4.60
N MET A 94 6.39 12.12 4.62
CA MET A 94 5.55 13.19 5.11
C MET A 94 4.46 12.69 6.03
N TYR A 95 4.02 13.56 6.94
CA TYR A 95 2.89 13.29 7.80
C TYR A 95 2.12 14.57 8.14
N PHE A 96 0.79 14.48 8.13
CA PHE A 96 -0.06 15.55 8.64
C PHE A 96 -0.14 15.49 10.16
N GLY A 97 0.27 16.56 10.80
CA GLY A 97 0.11 16.76 12.23
C GLY A 97 -1.16 17.51 12.58
N LYS A 98 -1.18 18.08 13.80
CA LYS A 98 -2.27 18.90 14.29
C LYS A 98 -2.45 20.16 13.43
N ASP A 99 -3.70 20.62 13.30
CA ASP A 99 -4.08 21.89 12.63
C ASP A 99 -3.61 21.97 11.15
N SER A 100 -3.62 20.83 10.45
CA SER A 100 -3.17 20.72 9.05
C SER A 100 -1.72 21.14 8.82
N CYS A 101 -0.91 21.17 9.87
CA CYS A 101 0.53 21.29 9.73
C CYS A 101 1.09 20.04 9.05
N VAL A 102 1.96 20.20 8.07
CA VAL A 102 2.61 19.10 7.35
C VAL A 102 4.08 19.08 7.72
N TYR A 103 4.59 17.92 8.06
CA TYR A 103 6.00 17.65 8.26
C TYR A 103 6.55 16.88 7.09
N LEU A 104 7.74 17.23 6.63
CA LEU A 104 8.52 16.52 5.61
C LEU A 104 9.90 16.22 6.18
N ALA A 105 10.23 14.92 6.22
CA ALA A 105 11.57 14.44 6.54
C ALA A 105 12.26 13.95 5.27
N TYR A 106 13.55 14.13 5.17
CA TYR A 106 14.36 13.68 4.04
C TYR A 106 15.84 13.63 4.43
N ILE A 107 16.62 12.89 3.67
CA ILE A 107 18.09 12.88 3.79
C ILE A 107 18.65 14.06 3.01
N ASP A 108 19.68 14.73 3.55
CA ASP A 108 20.51 15.69 2.83
C ASP A 108 21.98 15.42 3.16
N LEU A 109 22.78 15.02 2.17
CA LEU A 109 24.09 14.42 2.38
C LEU A 109 25.09 14.73 1.26
N SER A 110 26.39 14.56 1.54
CA SER A 110 27.48 14.89 0.62
C SER A 110 27.60 13.97 -0.59
N GLY A 111 26.95 12.77 -0.56
CA GLY A 111 26.91 11.82 -1.68
C GLY A 111 26.08 10.59 -1.33
N LEU A 112 25.34 10.04 -2.31
CA LEU A 112 24.42 8.93 -2.09
C LEU A 112 25.09 7.56 -1.87
N LYS A 113 26.33 7.37 -2.38
CA LYS A 113 26.99 6.05 -2.36
C LYS A 113 28.10 5.91 -1.31
N SER A 114 28.66 7.01 -0.88
CA SER A 114 29.72 7.05 0.14
C SER A 114 29.73 8.44 0.74
N SER A 115 28.91 8.65 1.75
CA SER A 115 28.81 9.95 2.41
C SER A 115 29.73 10.00 3.62
N ASP A 116 30.51 11.05 3.73
CA ASP A 116 31.27 11.40 4.92
C ASP A 116 30.58 12.46 5.80
N SER A 117 29.50 13.04 5.30
CA SER A 117 28.66 13.96 6.06
C SER A 117 27.21 13.98 5.53
N GLY A 118 26.26 14.15 6.44
CA GLY A 118 24.85 14.23 6.09
C GLY A 118 23.95 14.37 7.33
N TYR A 119 22.69 14.58 7.05
CA TYR A 119 21.68 14.78 8.09
C TYR A 119 20.34 14.24 7.61
N ILE A 120 19.51 13.77 8.53
CA ILE A 120 18.07 13.78 8.28
C ILE A 120 17.58 15.17 8.62
N MET A 121 17.02 15.81 7.61
CA MET A 121 16.40 17.13 7.70
C MET A 121 14.90 16.98 7.91
N VAL A 122 14.33 17.85 8.72
CA VAL A 122 12.88 17.97 8.86
C VAL A 122 12.49 19.42 8.64
N THR A 123 11.48 19.63 7.81
CA THR A 123 10.82 20.91 7.65
C THR A 123 9.33 20.78 7.93
N ARG A 124 8.67 21.89 8.19
CA ARG A 124 7.20 21.93 8.34
C ARG A 124 6.58 23.04 7.51
N SER A 125 5.37 22.77 7.07
CA SER A 125 4.46 23.78 6.52
C SER A 125 3.33 24.03 7.50
N VAL A 126 3.02 25.29 7.77
CA VAL A 126 1.88 25.72 8.60
C VAL A 126 0.68 26.16 7.78
N ASN A 127 0.80 26.11 6.45
CA ASN A 127 -0.24 26.46 5.49
C ASN A 127 -0.56 25.31 4.52
N GLY A 128 -0.42 24.08 5.03
CA GLY A 128 -0.83 22.89 4.31
C GLY A 128 0.05 22.48 3.13
N GLY A 129 1.34 22.77 3.17
CA GLY A 129 2.29 22.37 2.10
C GLY A 129 2.50 23.44 1.03
N VAL A 130 1.84 24.61 1.15
CA VAL A 130 1.99 25.70 0.16
C VAL A 130 3.37 26.36 0.25
N THR A 131 3.85 26.55 1.48
CA THR A 131 5.23 27.02 1.75
C THR A 131 5.84 26.27 2.92
N TRP A 132 7.14 26.16 2.92
CA TRP A 132 7.92 25.41 3.91
C TRP A 132 8.79 26.33 4.75
N LYS A 133 8.94 26.00 6.03
CA LYS A 133 9.91 26.66 6.92
C LYS A 133 11.32 26.19 6.58
N THR A 134 12.33 26.90 7.06
CA THR A 134 13.73 26.48 6.96
C THR A 134 13.91 25.08 7.56
N PRO A 135 14.48 24.10 6.83
CA PRO A 135 14.70 22.76 7.35
C PRO A 135 15.65 22.75 8.56
N VAL A 136 15.34 21.87 9.51
CA VAL A 136 16.11 21.68 10.76
C VAL A 136 16.82 20.33 10.72
N LYS A 137 18.03 20.26 11.22
CA LYS A 137 18.79 19.01 11.41
C LYS A 137 18.14 18.18 12.52
N ALA A 138 17.46 17.09 12.16
CA ALA A 138 16.83 16.20 13.14
C ALA A 138 17.81 15.13 13.64
N ILE A 139 18.55 14.49 12.72
CA ILE A 139 19.59 13.49 13.05
C ILE A 139 20.86 13.84 12.29
N SER A 140 21.99 13.83 12.99
CA SER A 140 23.31 14.05 12.41
C SER A 140 23.97 12.71 12.08
N TYR A 141 24.74 12.65 11.00
CA TYR A 141 25.61 11.53 10.69
C TYR A 141 26.58 11.14 11.83
N LYS A 142 26.87 12.08 12.73
CA LYS A 142 27.72 11.86 13.92
C LYS A 142 26.96 11.39 15.15
N ALA A 143 25.62 11.28 15.09
CA ALA A 143 24.82 10.94 16.28
C ALA A 143 25.15 9.54 16.82
N GLN A 144 25.50 8.62 15.93
CA GLN A 144 25.96 7.27 16.26
C GLN A 144 26.99 6.78 15.21
N PRO A 145 27.79 5.76 15.50
CA PRO A 145 28.60 5.05 14.50
C PRO A 145 27.72 4.53 13.34
N ASN A 146 28.34 4.36 12.17
CA ASN A 146 27.69 3.83 10.98
C ASN A 146 26.52 4.70 10.43
N LEU A 147 26.64 6.04 10.57
CA LEU A 147 25.79 7.01 9.87
C LEU A 147 24.27 6.70 9.99
N PRO A 148 23.59 7.06 11.10
CA PRO A 148 22.17 6.76 11.33
C PRO A 148 21.24 7.72 10.55
N ILE A 149 21.47 7.93 9.26
CA ILE A 149 20.86 8.97 8.43
C ILE A 149 20.24 8.42 7.14
N ASP A 150 19.71 7.20 7.18
CA ASP A 150 19.10 6.57 6.03
C ASP A 150 17.63 6.27 6.29
N ARG A 151 16.80 6.27 5.24
CA ARG A 151 15.38 5.92 5.23
C ARG A 151 14.58 6.54 6.40
N PRO A 152 14.47 7.86 6.47
CA PRO A 152 13.69 8.53 7.51
C PRO A 152 12.22 8.18 7.39
N TRP A 153 11.53 7.98 8.53
CA TRP A 153 10.09 7.79 8.57
C TRP A 153 9.48 8.69 9.64
N ILE A 154 8.63 9.64 9.22
CA ILE A 154 8.06 10.64 10.11
C ILE A 154 6.60 10.34 10.45
N ALA A 155 6.20 10.56 11.69
CA ALA A 155 4.82 10.54 12.15
C ALA A 155 4.58 11.66 13.15
N ALA A 156 3.37 12.19 13.21
CA ALA A 156 3.01 13.28 14.12
C ALA A 156 1.73 12.95 14.88
N ASP A 157 1.74 13.21 16.19
CA ASP A 157 0.58 12.98 17.06
C ASP A 157 -0.45 14.11 16.89
N ALA A 158 -1.47 13.83 16.08
CA ALA A 158 -2.60 14.73 15.87
C ALA A 158 -3.78 14.44 16.84
N SER A 159 -3.61 13.54 17.81
CA SER A 159 -4.61 13.21 18.83
C SER A 159 -4.85 14.36 19.80
N ASN A 160 -5.81 14.18 20.71
CA ASN A 160 -6.02 15.06 21.87
C ASN A 160 -5.37 14.51 23.14
N GLY A 161 -4.44 13.54 23.01
CA GLY A 161 -3.73 12.93 24.13
C GLY A 161 -2.65 13.83 24.74
N PRO A 162 -1.97 13.36 25.80
CA PRO A 162 -0.98 14.13 26.53
C PRO A 162 0.29 14.44 25.71
N TYR A 163 0.49 13.77 24.60
CA TYR A 163 1.62 13.98 23.69
C TYR A 163 1.21 14.62 22.36
N SER A 164 0.00 15.20 22.33
CA SER A 164 -0.54 15.91 21.16
C SER A 164 0.46 16.95 20.63
N GLY A 165 0.71 16.93 19.32
CA GLY A 165 1.68 17.79 18.65
C GLY A 165 3.12 17.26 18.65
N ARG A 166 3.42 16.15 19.33
CA ARG A 166 4.74 15.52 19.25
C ARG A 166 4.97 14.93 17.86
N VAL A 167 6.19 15.08 17.36
CA VAL A 167 6.65 14.53 16.07
C VAL A 167 7.68 13.46 16.35
N TYR A 168 7.52 12.29 15.75
CA TYR A 168 8.45 11.16 15.84
C TYR A 168 9.12 10.95 14.51
N LEU A 169 10.38 10.59 14.56
CA LEU A 169 11.20 10.32 13.39
C LEU A 169 12.03 9.07 13.64
N THR A 170 11.87 8.07 12.78
CA THR A 170 12.76 6.91 12.74
C THR A 170 13.76 7.05 11.61
N SER A 171 14.84 6.29 11.69
CA SER A 171 15.88 6.16 10.68
C SER A 171 16.60 4.83 10.83
N GLN A 172 17.47 4.52 9.89
CA GLN A 172 18.41 3.41 10.00
C GLN A 172 19.85 3.85 9.73
N ASN A 173 20.79 2.94 9.90
CA ASN A 173 22.16 3.14 9.46
C ASN A 173 22.22 3.13 7.92
N ALA A 174 23.04 3.99 7.34
CA ALA A 174 23.19 4.07 5.89
C ALA A 174 23.63 2.73 5.28
N TYR A 175 22.98 2.30 4.21
CA TYR A 175 23.13 0.97 3.60
C TYR A 175 24.55 0.59 3.23
N PHE A 176 25.39 1.57 2.88
CA PHE A 176 26.79 1.37 2.53
C PHE A 176 27.73 1.22 3.75
N THR A 177 27.19 1.31 4.97
CA THR A 177 27.98 1.10 6.21
C THR A 177 28.04 -0.38 6.57
N PRO A 178 29.04 -0.80 7.37
CA PRO A 178 29.12 -2.18 7.85
C PRO A 178 27.89 -2.57 8.70
N GLN A 179 27.42 -3.80 8.52
CA GLN A 179 26.41 -4.40 9.40
C GLN A 179 26.95 -4.63 10.82
N PRO A 180 26.07 -4.71 11.84
CA PRO A 180 24.60 -4.68 11.75
C PRO A 180 24.05 -3.27 11.61
N HIS A 181 22.91 -3.16 10.90
CA HIS A 181 22.12 -1.94 10.85
C HIS A 181 21.04 -1.96 11.93
N TYR A 182 20.71 -0.78 12.45
CA TYR A 182 19.76 -0.64 13.56
C TYR A 182 18.67 0.37 13.22
N PRO A 183 17.43 0.12 13.66
CA PRO A 183 16.37 1.12 13.63
C PRO A 183 16.55 2.10 14.79
N TRP A 184 16.58 3.37 14.46
CA TRP A 184 16.71 4.48 15.40
C TRP A 184 15.42 5.27 15.51
N ILE A 185 15.18 5.94 16.65
CA ILE A 185 14.08 6.87 16.84
C ILE A 185 14.53 8.11 17.59
N THR A 186 13.96 9.24 17.21
CA THR A 186 13.97 10.51 17.95
C THR A 186 12.59 11.13 17.95
N TYR A 187 12.35 12.14 18.78
CA TYR A 187 11.12 12.91 18.77
C TYR A 187 11.37 14.39 19.03
N SER A 188 10.42 15.20 18.56
CA SER A 188 10.34 16.63 18.86
C SER A 188 9.06 16.91 19.64
N SER A 189 9.14 17.75 20.68
CA SER A 189 7.99 18.24 21.46
C SER A 189 7.65 19.71 21.16
N ASP A 190 8.36 20.34 20.24
CA ASP A 190 8.24 21.75 19.87
C ASP A 190 7.99 21.94 18.36
N SER A 191 7.20 21.01 17.79
CA SER A 191 6.81 21.03 16.37
C SER A 191 7.98 20.96 15.39
N GLY A 192 9.00 20.17 15.70
CA GLY A 192 10.15 19.91 14.84
C GLY A 192 11.28 20.94 14.96
N ALA A 193 11.22 21.88 15.92
CA ALA A 193 12.27 22.88 16.09
C ALA A 193 13.53 22.30 16.75
N THR A 194 13.37 21.41 17.72
CA THR A 194 14.47 20.67 18.37
C THR A 194 14.12 19.19 18.49
N TRP A 195 15.15 18.34 18.59
CA TRP A 195 15.01 16.88 18.59
C TRP A 195 15.74 16.24 19.76
N SER A 196 15.12 15.20 20.34
CA SER A 196 15.74 14.42 21.41
C SER A 196 16.95 13.64 20.88
N PRO A 197 17.88 13.20 21.75
CA PRO A 197 18.88 12.21 21.36
C PRO A 197 18.23 10.96 20.76
N ILE A 198 18.86 10.40 19.72
CA ILE A 198 18.36 9.15 19.11
C ILE A 198 18.48 7.97 20.07
N LYS A 199 17.54 7.03 19.99
CA LYS A 199 17.51 5.77 20.72
C LYS A 199 17.34 4.62 19.75
N ARG A 200 17.86 3.45 20.11
CA ARG A 200 17.55 2.22 19.37
C ARG A 200 16.13 1.78 19.64
N LEU A 201 15.46 1.28 18.61
CA LEU A 201 14.13 0.69 18.72
C LEU A 201 14.18 -0.82 18.98
N ASP A 202 15.28 -1.47 18.63
CA ASP A 202 15.45 -2.93 18.66
C ASP A 202 16.19 -3.44 19.92
N ASP A 203 16.23 -2.65 20.99
CA ASP A 203 16.89 -3.06 22.26
C ASP A 203 16.29 -4.32 22.87
N SER A 204 14.96 -4.51 22.75
CA SER A 204 14.25 -5.68 23.32
C SER A 204 14.29 -6.89 22.39
N ILE A 205 14.19 -6.67 21.06
CA ILE A 205 14.26 -7.70 20.03
C ILE A 205 15.19 -7.18 18.93
N PRO A 206 16.47 -7.61 18.93
CA PRO A 206 17.46 -7.10 17.99
C PRO A 206 17.08 -7.33 16.51
N SER A 207 17.37 -6.36 15.66
CA SER A 207 17.22 -6.46 14.20
C SER A 207 18.14 -7.54 13.60
N GLY A 208 19.31 -7.76 14.21
CA GLY A 208 20.24 -8.82 13.81
C GLY A 208 21.06 -8.47 12.57
N THR A 209 21.17 -9.43 11.65
CA THR A 209 22.02 -9.30 10.44
C THR A 209 21.26 -8.72 9.23
N ILE A 210 20.18 -8.00 9.45
CA ILE A 210 19.41 -7.39 8.36
C ILE A 210 20.12 -6.16 7.81
N THR A 211 20.10 -6.00 6.50
CA THR A 211 20.70 -4.83 5.82
C THR A 211 19.78 -3.63 5.81
N ASP A 212 18.46 -3.87 5.75
CA ASP A 212 17.43 -2.86 5.80
C ASP A 212 16.67 -2.94 7.13
N ALA A 213 17.06 -2.11 8.09
CA ALA A 213 16.48 -2.01 9.42
C ALA A 213 15.45 -0.87 9.53
N THR A 214 14.87 -0.45 8.41
CA THR A 214 13.86 0.62 8.38
C THR A 214 12.71 0.32 9.35
N ALA A 215 12.34 1.31 10.15
CA ALA A 215 11.20 1.23 11.06
C ALA A 215 10.08 2.15 10.57
N PHE A 216 9.02 1.55 10.03
CA PHE A 216 7.83 2.24 9.54
C PHE A 216 6.93 2.62 10.71
N THR A 217 6.48 3.87 10.77
CA THR A 217 5.73 4.40 11.93
C THR A 217 4.31 4.80 11.57
N THR A 218 3.39 4.61 12.53
CA THR A 218 2.03 5.17 12.51
C THR A 218 1.61 5.57 13.91
N ILE A 219 0.65 6.48 14.01
CA ILE A 219 0.07 6.92 15.28
C ILE A 219 -1.44 6.72 15.22
N SER A 220 -1.99 6.00 16.19
CA SER A 220 -3.43 5.81 16.30
C SER A 220 -4.14 7.09 16.78
N ALA A 221 -5.45 7.18 16.56
CA ALA A 221 -6.25 8.34 16.93
C ALA A 221 -6.22 8.67 18.44
N ASN A 222 -5.79 7.74 19.30
CA ASN A 222 -5.61 7.97 20.74
C ASN A 222 -4.17 8.38 21.12
N GLY A 223 -3.27 8.62 20.14
CA GLY A 223 -1.89 9.04 20.36
C GLY A 223 -0.90 7.91 20.66
N THR A 224 -1.31 6.65 20.54
CA THR A 224 -0.37 5.52 20.65
C THR A 224 0.51 5.44 19.41
N LEU A 225 1.83 5.45 19.63
CA LEU A 225 2.84 5.26 18.58
C LEU A 225 3.06 3.78 18.35
N TYR A 226 3.09 3.39 17.07
CA TYR A 226 3.53 2.08 16.60
C TYR A 226 4.67 2.25 15.61
N ALA A 227 5.64 1.32 15.66
CA ALA A 227 6.66 1.20 14.64
C ALA A 227 6.88 -0.27 14.30
N ALA A 228 7.08 -0.57 13.02
CA ALA A 228 7.28 -1.91 12.49
C ALA A 228 8.68 -2.02 11.89
N TYR A 229 9.46 -3.03 12.29
CA TYR A 229 10.76 -3.33 11.69
C TYR A 229 10.98 -4.84 11.57
N VAL A 230 11.85 -5.25 10.66
CA VAL A 230 12.21 -6.65 10.48
C VAL A 230 13.37 -7.03 11.42
N SER A 231 13.26 -8.19 12.05
CA SER A 231 14.29 -8.80 12.90
C SER A 231 14.72 -10.14 12.33
N TYR A 232 15.98 -10.28 12.01
CA TYR A 232 16.60 -11.56 11.68
C TYR A 232 17.80 -11.81 12.60
N TYR A 233 17.49 -12.31 13.79
CA TYR A 233 18.48 -12.66 14.80
C TYR A 233 18.42 -14.15 15.07
N THR A 234 19.35 -14.89 14.49
CA THR A 234 19.37 -16.37 14.45
C THR A 234 19.39 -17.04 15.82
N LYS A 235 19.84 -16.34 16.87
CA LYS A 235 19.79 -16.82 18.25
C LYS A 235 18.35 -17.05 18.75
N TYR A 236 17.37 -16.28 18.23
CA TYR A 236 15.98 -16.31 18.68
C TYR A 236 15.01 -16.91 17.66
N SER A 237 15.35 -16.90 16.38
CA SER A 237 14.51 -17.44 15.33
C SER A 237 15.33 -17.86 14.12
N LEU A 238 15.00 -19.02 13.53
CA LEU A 238 15.60 -19.49 12.27
C LEU A 238 15.15 -18.66 11.07
N TYR A 239 14.03 -17.95 11.21
CA TYR A 239 13.42 -17.13 10.14
C TYR A 239 13.28 -15.70 10.57
N PRO A 240 13.22 -14.75 9.62
CA PRO A 240 12.90 -13.35 9.90
C PRO A 240 11.57 -13.21 10.62
N ARG A 241 11.44 -12.15 11.40
CA ARG A 241 10.21 -11.80 12.12
C ARG A 241 9.91 -10.33 11.88
N LEU A 242 8.63 -10.00 11.70
CA LEU A 242 8.18 -8.60 11.77
C LEU A 242 7.82 -8.27 13.21
N VAL A 243 8.53 -7.31 13.75
CA VAL A 243 8.37 -6.82 15.13
C VAL A 243 7.62 -5.51 15.09
N ILE A 244 6.58 -5.43 15.91
CA ILE A 244 5.86 -4.18 16.18
C ILE A 244 6.26 -3.69 17.55
N ILE A 245 6.69 -2.44 17.62
CA ILE A 245 6.91 -1.74 18.89
C ILE A 245 5.77 -0.77 19.13
N LYS A 246 5.27 -0.78 20.36
CA LYS A 246 4.18 0.08 20.82
C LYS A 246 4.65 0.98 21.94
N SER A 247 4.31 2.26 21.87
CA SER A 247 4.48 3.21 22.95
C SER A 247 3.19 4.01 23.19
N SER A 248 2.66 3.94 24.41
CA SER A 248 1.52 4.74 24.86
C SER A 248 1.93 5.94 25.73
N ASN A 249 3.23 6.14 25.92
CA ASN A 249 3.78 7.20 26.77
C ASN A 249 4.71 8.15 26.00
N GLY A 250 4.39 8.39 24.73
CA GLY A 250 5.05 9.39 23.90
C GLY A 250 6.49 9.01 23.50
N GLY A 251 6.81 7.73 23.33
CA GLY A 251 8.15 7.27 22.94
C GLY A 251 9.15 7.19 24.09
N ASN A 252 8.69 7.26 25.35
CA ASN A 252 9.58 7.11 26.51
C ASN A 252 9.97 5.64 26.73
N THR A 253 9.00 4.73 26.60
CA THR A 253 9.21 3.28 26.66
C THR A 253 8.47 2.58 25.51
N PHE A 254 8.96 1.38 25.15
CA PHE A 254 8.45 0.58 24.05
C PHE A 254 8.15 -0.84 24.51
N THR A 255 7.02 -1.39 24.07
CA THR A 255 6.66 -2.80 24.27
C THR A 255 6.67 -3.50 22.91
N PRO A 256 7.51 -4.53 22.71
CA PRO A 256 7.58 -5.26 21.46
C PRO A 256 6.53 -6.36 21.38
N TYR A 257 6.03 -6.61 20.17
CA TYR A 257 5.16 -7.72 19.78
C TYR A 257 5.68 -8.34 18.50
N ILE A 258 5.59 -9.66 18.34
CA ILE A 258 5.86 -10.34 17.08
C ILE A 258 4.55 -10.36 16.28
N ALA A 259 4.52 -9.66 15.16
CA ALA A 259 3.36 -9.67 14.27
C ALA A 259 3.39 -10.87 13.33
N ILE A 260 4.56 -11.15 12.74
CA ILE A 260 4.76 -12.19 11.74
C ILE A 260 6.05 -12.96 12.09
N THR A 261 6.02 -14.28 11.98
CA THR A 261 7.22 -15.09 11.83
C THR A 261 7.17 -15.69 10.43
N TYR A 262 8.11 -15.30 9.59
CA TYR A 262 8.17 -15.78 8.21
C TYR A 262 8.60 -17.25 8.18
N GLY A 263 8.09 -18.02 7.22
CA GLY A 263 8.48 -19.41 6.99
C GLY A 263 9.69 -19.53 6.06
N SER A 264 10.11 -20.76 5.76
CA SER A 264 11.23 -21.03 4.83
C SER A 264 10.93 -20.62 3.37
N SER A 265 9.65 -20.53 3.00
CA SER A 265 9.17 -20.09 1.70
C SER A 265 8.92 -18.59 1.63
N ASP A 266 8.91 -17.91 2.77
CA ASP A 266 8.60 -16.46 2.84
C ASP A 266 9.87 -15.63 2.59
N ALA A 267 10.47 -15.76 1.41
CA ALA A 267 11.58 -14.88 1.05
C ALA A 267 11.07 -13.44 1.00
N MET A 268 11.67 -12.58 1.82
CA MET A 268 11.46 -11.15 1.69
C MET A 268 12.34 -10.62 0.55
N PRO A 269 11.82 -9.75 -0.32
CA PRO A 269 12.66 -9.04 -1.28
C PRO A 269 13.78 -8.29 -0.56
N VAL A 270 14.99 -8.38 -1.10
CA VAL A 270 16.15 -7.67 -0.55
C VAL A 270 16.05 -6.20 -0.97
N ALA A 271 16.47 -5.27 -0.12
CA ALA A 271 16.36 -3.83 -0.36
C ALA A 271 16.94 -3.38 -1.71
N ASP A 272 18.02 -4.03 -2.18
CA ASP A 272 18.67 -3.72 -3.44
C ASP A 272 18.18 -4.53 -4.65
N SER A 273 17.10 -5.32 -4.48
CA SER A 273 16.49 -6.02 -5.60
C SER A 273 15.55 -5.08 -6.38
N LEU A 274 15.25 -5.43 -7.64
CA LEU A 274 14.24 -4.72 -8.42
C LEU A 274 12.83 -4.95 -7.88
N THR A 275 12.61 -6.03 -7.14
CA THR A 275 11.39 -6.32 -6.41
C THR A 275 11.47 -5.70 -5.01
N LYS A 276 10.50 -4.85 -4.67
CA LYS A 276 10.46 -4.10 -3.41
C LYS A 276 9.35 -4.60 -2.51
N ALA A 277 9.63 -4.80 -1.24
CA ALA A 277 8.62 -5.30 -0.29
C ALA A 277 7.47 -4.31 -0.06
N GLY A 278 7.76 -3.02 -0.05
CA GLY A 278 6.74 -2.00 0.21
C GLY A 278 6.09 -2.17 1.59
N LEU A 279 6.87 -2.43 2.64
CA LEU A 279 6.34 -2.60 4.00
C LEU A 279 5.71 -1.31 4.52
N CYS A 280 4.47 -1.38 4.98
CA CYS A 280 3.76 -0.25 5.58
C CYS A 280 2.88 -0.74 6.74
N ILE A 281 2.81 0.04 7.83
CA ILE A 281 1.85 -0.14 8.92
C ILE A 281 0.91 1.07 8.97
N ALA A 282 -0.38 0.82 9.04
CA ALA A 282 -1.40 1.85 9.16
C ALA A 282 -2.33 1.59 10.36
N SER A 283 -2.74 2.66 11.03
CA SER A 283 -3.71 2.64 12.11
C SER A 283 -5.05 3.17 11.63
N ASN A 284 -6.13 2.46 11.96
CA ASN A 284 -7.49 2.87 11.61
C ASN A 284 -7.92 4.10 12.44
N PRO A 285 -8.24 5.24 11.81
CA PRO A 285 -8.66 6.43 12.54
C PRO A 285 -10.04 6.29 13.19
N ALA A 286 -10.90 5.39 12.67
CA ALA A 286 -12.22 5.12 13.22
C ALA A 286 -12.21 4.06 14.33
N ASP A 287 -11.14 3.24 14.43
CA ASP A 287 -10.99 2.20 15.46
C ASP A 287 -9.53 2.10 15.91
N THR A 288 -9.23 2.63 17.09
CA THR A 288 -7.86 2.65 17.66
C THR A 288 -7.30 1.27 17.99
N THR A 289 -8.10 0.22 17.93
CA THR A 289 -7.68 -1.18 18.13
C THR A 289 -7.29 -1.87 16.84
N ASN A 290 -7.70 -1.33 15.70
CA ASN A 290 -7.42 -1.91 14.39
C ASN A 290 -6.16 -1.31 13.75
N LEU A 291 -5.25 -2.21 13.35
CA LEU A 291 -4.01 -1.92 12.63
C LEU A 291 -3.92 -2.88 11.45
N VAL A 292 -3.38 -2.41 10.35
CA VAL A 292 -3.06 -3.26 9.19
C VAL A 292 -1.61 -3.05 8.79
N ILE A 293 -0.92 -4.16 8.52
CA ILE A 293 0.38 -4.21 7.88
C ILE A 293 0.16 -4.71 6.46
N VAL A 294 0.78 -4.07 5.48
CA VAL A 294 0.90 -4.58 4.12
C VAL A 294 2.36 -4.83 3.78
N THR A 295 2.64 -5.91 3.08
CA THR A 295 3.99 -6.28 2.62
C THR A 295 3.90 -7.20 1.41
N THR A 296 5.02 -7.43 0.76
CA THR A 296 5.18 -8.42 -0.31
C THR A 296 6.04 -9.56 0.17
N THR A 297 5.59 -10.81 0.02
CA THR A 297 6.39 -12.02 0.27
C THR A 297 5.97 -13.15 -0.66
N ASN A 298 6.80 -14.21 -0.70
CA ASN A 298 6.53 -15.42 -1.49
C ASN A 298 5.73 -16.48 -0.70
N HIS A 299 4.91 -16.08 0.25
CA HIS A 299 4.20 -17.01 1.15
C HIS A 299 3.39 -18.08 0.39
N PHE A 300 2.76 -17.69 -0.72
CA PHE A 300 1.98 -18.59 -1.56
C PHE A 300 2.75 -19.11 -2.79
N GLY A 301 4.09 -18.96 -2.80
CA GLY A 301 4.98 -19.49 -3.84
C GLY A 301 5.44 -18.47 -4.89
N GLU A 302 4.83 -17.31 -4.92
CA GLU A 302 5.18 -16.17 -5.79
C GLU A 302 5.10 -14.86 -4.99
N PRO A 303 5.73 -13.76 -5.46
CA PRO A 303 5.62 -12.46 -4.79
C PRO A 303 4.19 -11.92 -4.84
N ASP A 304 3.46 -12.07 -3.72
CA ASP A 304 2.08 -11.61 -3.53
C ASP A 304 2.02 -10.41 -2.59
N ILE A 305 0.99 -9.59 -2.76
CA ILE A 305 0.64 -8.52 -1.82
C ILE A 305 -0.16 -9.12 -0.68
N LEU A 306 0.42 -9.09 0.51
CA LEU A 306 -0.15 -9.69 1.71
C LEU A 306 -0.45 -8.65 2.77
N THR A 307 -1.55 -8.84 3.48
CA THR A 307 -1.86 -8.05 4.66
C THR A 307 -2.02 -8.91 5.90
N TYR A 308 -1.65 -8.31 7.02
CA TYR A 308 -1.88 -8.83 8.36
C TYR A 308 -2.61 -7.76 9.15
N ASN A 309 -3.61 -8.16 9.93
CA ASN A 309 -4.42 -7.23 10.68
C ASN A 309 -4.45 -7.56 12.17
N SER A 310 -4.62 -6.53 12.99
CA SER A 310 -4.83 -6.63 14.42
C SER A 310 -6.09 -5.87 14.80
N HIS A 311 -6.93 -6.46 15.64
CA HIS A 311 -8.13 -5.84 16.22
C HIS A 311 -8.03 -5.66 17.74
N ASN A 312 -6.81 -5.70 18.29
CA ASN A 312 -6.55 -5.53 19.72
C ASN A 312 -5.32 -4.64 20.03
N ALA A 313 -5.16 -3.61 19.18
CA ALA A 313 -4.12 -2.60 19.31
C ALA A 313 -2.69 -3.20 19.22
N GLY A 314 -2.48 -4.10 18.26
CA GLY A 314 -1.18 -4.68 17.91
C GLY A 314 -0.70 -5.82 18.81
N LYS A 315 -1.52 -6.32 19.74
CA LYS A 315 -1.12 -7.41 20.64
C LYS A 315 -1.07 -8.76 19.95
N THR A 316 -2.04 -9.04 19.08
CA THR A 316 -2.06 -10.24 18.23
C THR A 316 -2.45 -9.86 16.80
N TRP A 317 -2.06 -10.69 15.86
CA TRP A 317 -2.21 -10.45 14.44
C TRP A 317 -2.82 -11.67 13.74
N SER A 318 -3.67 -11.43 12.76
CA SER A 318 -4.27 -12.40 11.86
C SER A 318 -3.77 -12.19 10.45
N GLY A 319 -3.76 -13.23 9.64
CA GLY A 319 -3.26 -13.22 8.26
C GLY A 319 -2.30 -14.39 8.00
N PRO A 320 -1.66 -14.46 6.82
CA PRO A 320 -1.76 -13.47 5.74
C PRO A 320 -3.11 -13.51 5.01
N VAL A 321 -3.56 -12.34 4.56
CA VAL A 321 -4.64 -12.19 3.59
C VAL A 321 -4.02 -11.76 2.27
N ARG A 322 -4.22 -12.54 1.20
CA ARG A 322 -3.77 -12.20 -0.15
C ARG A 322 -4.66 -11.10 -0.72
N VAL A 323 -4.08 -10.01 -1.17
CA VAL A 323 -4.80 -8.84 -1.69
C VAL A 323 -4.96 -8.90 -3.21
N ASN A 324 -3.91 -9.28 -3.93
CA ASN A 324 -3.99 -9.48 -5.38
C ASN A 324 -4.84 -10.72 -5.69
N ASP A 325 -5.76 -10.60 -6.66
CA ASP A 325 -6.80 -11.59 -6.98
C ASP A 325 -6.55 -12.37 -8.28
N ASP A 326 -5.37 -12.22 -8.87
CA ASP A 326 -4.93 -13.03 -10.01
C ASP A 326 -4.76 -14.51 -9.61
N GLN A 327 -4.72 -15.38 -10.60
CA GLN A 327 -4.64 -16.82 -10.36
C GLN A 327 -3.27 -17.20 -9.78
N MET A 328 -3.25 -17.82 -8.60
CA MET A 328 -2.02 -18.33 -7.97
C MET A 328 -1.34 -19.39 -8.83
N GLY A 329 0.00 -19.29 -8.92
CA GLY A 329 0.85 -20.32 -9.55
C GLY A 329 0.69 -20.46 -11.09
N ALA A 330 -0.16 -19.65 -11.71
CA ALA A 330 -0.39 -19.77 -13.16
C ALA A 330 0.73 -19.14 -13.99
N ASN A 331 1.38 -18.14 -13.47
CA ASN A 331 2.26 -17.29 -14.28
C ASN A 331 3.54 -16.81 -13.59
N ASP A 332 3.85 -17.20 -12.35
CA ASP A 332 4.94 -16.64 -11.54
C ASP A 332 4.92 -15.09 -11.59
N THR A 333 3.72 -14.50 -11.47
CA THR A 333 3.54 -13.06 -11.65
C THR A 333 4.07 -12.33 -10.43
N ILE A 334 4.89 -11.33 -10.66
CA ILE A 334 5.47 -10.54 -9.57
C ILE A 334 4.56 -9.36 -9.26
N HIS A 335 4.13 -9.27 -8.00
CA HIS A 335 3.49 -8.12 -7.40
C HIS A 335 4.42 -7.54 -6.34
N ASP A 336 4.67 -6.24 -6.36
CA ASP A 336 5.63 -5.64 -5.45
C ASP A 336 5.29 -4.19 -5.10
N LEU A 337 6.09 -3.59 -4.24
CA LEU A 337 6.03 -2.19 -3.81
C LEU A 337 4.61 -1.80 -3.37
N SER A 338 4.10 -2.52 -2.36
CA SER A 338 2.76 -2.28 -1.82
C SER A 338 2.74 -1.13 -0.83
N TRP A 339 1.64 -0.37 -0.83
CA TRP A 339 1.39 0.72 0.11
C TRP A 339 -0.05 0.73 0.57
N GLY A 340 -0.29 1.02 1.85
CA GLY A 340 -1.63 0.98 2.41
C GLY A 340 -1.97 2.19 3.28
N SER A 341 -3.25 2.60 3.27
CA SER A 341 -3.74 3.71 4.05
C SER A 341 -5.21 3.53 4.43
N PHE A 342 -5.64 4.20 5.49
CA PHE A 342 -7.05 4.27 5.90
C PHE A 342 -7.68 5.61 5.50
N ALA A 343 -8.97 5.54 5.11
CA ALA A 343 -9.86 6.70 5.07
C ALA A 343 -10.36 7.07 6.49
N PRO A 344 -10.87 8.28 6.71
CA PRO A 344 -11.47 8.66 8.00
C PRO A 344 -12.58 7.74 8.49
N ASN A 345 -13.37 7.15 7.60
CA ASN A 345 -14.45 6.20 7.92
C ASN A 345 -13.99 4.76 8.22
N GLY A 346 -12.68 4.49 8.21
CA GLY A 346 -12.12 3.17 8.47
C GLY A 346 -12.01 2.25 7.23
N THR A 347 -12.37 2.71 6.04
CA THR A 347 -12.05 1.99 4.80
C THR A 347 -10.53 1.98 4.61
N TYR A 348 -9.98 0.80 4.33
CA TYR A 348 -8.55 0.62 4.05
C TYR A 348 -8.34 0.36 2.56
N ALA A 349 -7.29 0.90 1.96
CA ALA A 349 -6.88 0.53 0.62
C ALA A 349 -5.41 0.13 0.58
N VAL A 350 -5.12 -0.73 -0.39
CA VAL A 350 -3.77 -1.09 -0.79
C VAL A 350 -3.58 -0.74 -2.25
N THR A 351 -2.44 -0.16 -2.58
CA THR A 351 -1.96 0.05 -3.97
C THR A 351 -0.63 -0.65 -4.16
N TRP A 352 -0.35 -1.16 -5.36
CA TRP A 352 0.89 -1.88 -5.65
C TRP A 352 1.26 -1.85 -7.13
N ARG A 353 2.51 -2.19 -7.45
CA ARG A 353 2.94 -2.51 -8.81
C ARG A 353 2.54 -3.95 -9.13
N ASP A 354 1.92 -4.13 -10.29
CA ASP A 354 1.32 -5.38 -10.73
C ASP A 354 1.79 -5.72 -12.15
N ARG A 355 2.24 -6.95 -12.34
CA ARG A 355 2.76 -7.43 -13.64
C ARG A 355 1.88 -8.52 -14.26
N ARG A 356 0.64 -8.74 -13.76
CA ARG A 356 -0.28 -9.77 -14.29
C ARG A 356 -0.51 -9.71 -15.81
N ASN A 357 -0.41 -8.51 -16.39
CA ASN A 357 -0.64 -8.27 -17.82
C ASN A 357 0.65 -8.05 -18.63
N THR A 358 1.83 -8.05 -18.00
CA THR A 358 3.06 -7.57 -18.65
C THR A 358 4.20 -8.57 -18.65
N GLY A 359 4.22 -9.55 -17.76
CA GLY A 359 5.24 -10.60 -17.74
C GLY A 359 5.61 -11.07 -16.33
N LYS A 360 6.63 -11.93 -16.25
CA LYS A 360 6.99 -12.70 -15.05
C LYS A 360 8.23 -12.18 -14.30
N SER A 361 8.92 -11.17 -14.80
CA SER A 361 10.15 -10.66 -14.21
C SER A 361 9.93 -9.29 -13.59
N ASP A 362 10.68 -8.97 -12.53
CA ASP A 362 10.75 -7.64 -11.92
C ASP A 362 11.35 -6.57 -12.87
N THR A 363 12.04 -7.00 -13.92
CA THR A 363 12.58 -6.12 -14.97
C THR A 363 11.57 -5.79 -16.09
N VAL A 364 10.37 -6.37 -16.04
CA VAL A 364 9.35 -6.10 -17.06
C VAL A 364 8.47 -4.90 -16.67
N PRO A 365 7.76 -4.32 -17.64
CA PRO A 365 6.81 -3.25 -17.39
C PRO A 365 5.73 -3.63 -16.36
N PHE A 366 5.13 -2.64 -15.74
CA PHE A 366 4.10 -2.83 -14.72
C PHE A 366 2.91 -1.88 -14.90
N GLN A 367 1.86 -2.18 -14.17
CA GLN A 367 0.68 -1.33 -13.97
C GLN A 367 0.45 -1.12 -12.48
N ILE A 368 -0.26 -0.07 -12.11
CA ILE A 368 -0.68 0.15 -10.72
C ILE A 368 -2.09 -0.38 -10.54
N TYR A 369 -2.26 -1.25 -9.56
CA TYR A 369 -3.52 -1.80 -9.11
C TYR A 369 -3.83 -1.38 -7.68
N ALA A 370 -5.09 -1.51 -7.30
CA ALA A 370 -5.53 -1.31 -5.93
C ALA A 370 -6.67 -2.26 -5.56
N ALA A 371 -6.86 -2.41 -4.24
CA ALA A 371 -8.03 -3.05 -3.64
C ALA A 371 -8.42 -2.31 -2.37
N ILE A 372 -9.69 -2.40 -1.96
CA ILE A 372 -10.21 -1.82 -0.73
C ILE A 372 -10.76 -2.87 0.21
N SER A 373 -10.61 -2.62 1.51
CA SER A 373 -11.21 -3.38 2.61
C SER A 373 -12.13 -2.47 3.42
N LYS A 374 -13.31 -2.98 3.79
CA LYS A 374 -14.29 -2.28 4.65
C LYS A 374 -14.41 -2.89 6.05
N ASP A 375 -13.62 -3.91 6.34
CA ASP A 375 -13.67 -4.72 7.54
C ASP A 375 -12.32 -4.77 8.28
N GLY A 376 -11.51 -3.71 8.11
CA GLY A 376 -10.25 -3.56 8.81
C GLY A 376 -9.13 -4.48 8.32
N GLY A 377 -9.14 -4.88 7.04
CA GLY A 377 -8.10 -5.70 6.43
C GLY A 377 -8.40 -7.20 6.41
N ASN A 378 -9.61 -7.63 6.81
CA ASN A 378 -9.97 -9.05 6.79
C ASN A 378 -10.33 -9.55 5.39
N THR A 379 -11.00 -8.73 4.58
CA THR A 379 -11.36 -9.05 3.18
C THR A 379 -11.12 -7.85 2.27
N TYR A 380 -10.96 -8.11 0.98
CA TYR A 380 -10.69 -7.09 -0.04
C TYR A 380 -11.68 -7.18 -1.20
N SER A 381 -11.95 -6.05 -1.83
CA SER A 381 -12.67 -5.97 -3.09
C SER A 381 -11.90 -6.67 -4.20
N SER A 382 -12.58 -6.99 -5.32
CA SER A 382 -11.87 -7.28 -6.56
C SER A 382 -10.87 -6.16 -6.88
N ASN A 383 -9.73 -6.55 -7.44
CA ASN A 383 -8.68 -5.60 -7.80
C ASN A 383 -9.13 -4.71 -8.95
N PHE A 384 -8.71 -3.47 -8.93
CA PHE A 384 -9.03 -2.53 -9.99
C PHE A 384 -7.78 -1.78 -10.46
N LEU A 385 -7.74 -1.54 -11.77
CA LEU A 385 -6.64 -0.86 -12.42
C LEU A 385 -6.67 0.65 -12.10
N ILE A 386 -5.54 1.19 -11.69
CA ILE A 386 -5.32 2.61 -11.39
C ILE A 386 -4.64 3.31 -12.58
N SER A 387 -3.54 2.73 -13.08
CA SER A 387 -2.77 3.34 -14.17
C SER A 387 -3.51 3.19 -15.49
N ASP A 388 -3.62 4.28 -16.26
CA ASP A 388 -4.25 4.31 -17.59
C ASP A 388 -3.30 3.89 -18.73
N ALA A 389 -2.05 3.59 -18.41
CA ALA A 389 -1.05 3.04 -19.32
C ALA A 389 -0.09 2.10 -18.57
N ILE A 390 0.62 1.30 -19.33
CA ILE A 390 1.72 0.47 -18.84
C ILE A 390 2.95 1.35 -18.66
N SER A 391 3.59 1.27 -17.50
CA SER A 391 4.90 1.87 -17.23
C SER A 391 6.00 0.88 -17.62
N PRO A 392 7.02 1.27 -18.40
CA PRO A 392 8.26 0.51 -18.48
C PRO A 392 8.86 0.30 -17.08
N ALA A 393 9.65 -0.76 -16.92
CA ALA A 393 10.31 -1.03 -15.64
C ALA A 393 11.21 0.15 -15.25
N VAL A 394 11.11 0.56 -13.99
CA VAL A 394 12.00 1.56 -13.40
C VAL A 394 13.32 0.87 -13.03
N THR A 395 14.44 1.49 -13.35
CA THR A 395 15.75 0.94 -13.02
C THR A 395 16.18 1.36 -11.62
N ILE A 396 16.88 0.50 -10.88
CA ILE A 396 17.39 0.75 -9.52
C ILE A 396 18.24 2.04 -9.42
N VAL A 397 18.80 2.49 -10.53
CA VAL A 397 19.79 3.59 -10.55
C VAL A 397 19.25 4.90 -9.96
N HIS A 398 17.94 5.07 -9.92
CA HIS A 398 17.30 6.35 -9.55
C HIS A 398 16.50 6.29 -8.24
N GLY A 399 16.46 5.14 -7.56
CA GLY A 399 15.63 4.91 -6.39
C GLY A 399 14.14 4.87 -6.77
N ASP A 400 13.49 3.76 -6.54
CA ASP A 400 12.05 3.60 -6.77
C ASP A 400 11.52 2.71 -5.63
N ASP A 401 11.72 3.21 -4.40
CA ASP A 401 11.44 2.45 -3.19
C ASP A 401 10.09 2.82 -2.58
N PHE A 402 9.40 3.84 -3.10
CA PHE A 402 8.17 4.38 -2.53
C PHE A 402 7.02 4.41 -3.53
N LEU A 403 5.84 4.16 -3.00
CA LEU A 403 4.57 4.31 -3.69
C LEU A 403 3.59 4.98 -2.74
N GLY A 404 2.81 5.95 -3.21
CA GLY A 404 1.85 6.65 -2.38
C GLY A 404 0.47 6.01 -2.44
N CYS A 405 -0.13 5.76 -1.28
CA CYS A 405 -1.54 5.42 -1.12
C CYS A 405 -2.18 6.35 -0.11
N GLY A 406 -3.30 6.94 -0.47
CA GLY A 406 -4.10 7.75 0.41
C GLY A 406 -5.58 7.59 0.10
N LEU A 407 -6.46 7.94 1.04
CA LEU A 407 -7.90 7.79 0.86
C LEU A 407 -8.68 8.98 1.37
N SER A 408 -9.82 9.21 0.70
CA SER A 408 -11.01 9.83 1.29
C SER A 408 -12.11 8.78 1.44
N ASP A 409 -13.22 9.14 2.06
CA ASP A 409 -14.39 8.25 2.14
C ASP A 409 -14.98 7.91 0.76
N SER A 410 -14.56 8.59 -0.31
CA SER A 410 -15.11 8.47 -1.66
C SER A 410 -14.09 8.17 -2.76
N ALA A 411 -12.78 8.23 -2.48
CA ALA A 411 -11.74 8.01 -3.48
C ALA A 411 -10.47 7.39 -2.90
N VAL A 412 -9.82 6.55 -3.71
CA VAL A 412 -8.44 6.08 -3.52
C VAL A 412 -7.51 7.00 -4.30
N TYR A 413 -6.48 7.48 -3.66
CA TYR A 413 -5.41 8.31 -4.22
C TYR A 413 -4.14 7.49 -4.34
N SER A 414 -3.55 7.46 -5.52
CA SER A 414 -2.31 6.73 -5.79
C SER A 414 -1.26 7.67 -6.39
N LEU A 415 -0.02 7.50 -5.95
CA LEU A 415 1.14 8.24 -6.45
C LEU A 415 2.25 7.23 -6.73
N TRP A 416 2.89 7.30 -7.90
CA TRP A 416 3.93 6.35 -8.28
C TRP A 416 4.94 6.94 -9.25
N SER A 417 6.13 6.34 -9.31
CA SER A 417 7.12 6.60 -10.34
C SER A 417 6.76 5.85 -11.63
N ASP A 418 6.81 6.53 -12.77
CA ASP A 418 6.37 6.00 -14.06
C ASP A 418 7.32 6.42 -15.19
N MET A 419 7.69 5.45 -16.02
CA MET A 419 8.64 5.62 -17.13
C MET A 419 7.97 5.82 -18.49
N ARG A 420 6.62 5.91 -18.58
CA ARG A 420 5.87 5.99 -19.85
C ARG A 420 6.26 7.16 -20.76
N THR A 421 6.83 8.21 -20.20
CA THR A 421 7.31 9.39 -20.95
C THR A 421 8.74 9.23 -21.48
N GLY A 422 9.38 8.08 -21.23
CA GLY A 422 10.81 7.84 -21.52
C GLY A 422 11.74 8.42 -20.45
N LYS A 423 11.20 9.01 -19.40
CA LYS A 423 11.88 9.49 -18.19
C LYS A 423 11.05 9.08 -16.99
N GLU A 424 11.70 8.85 -15.86
CA GLU A 424 11.01 8.60 -14.61
C GLU A 424 10.34 9.89 -14.13
N ASN A 425 9.02 9.88 -14.06
CA ASN A 425 8.22 10.98 -13.58
C ASN A 425 7.23 10.51 -12.51
N THR A 426 6.81 11.43 -11.65
CA THR A 426 5.82 11.17 -10.61
C THR A 426 4.41 11.34 -11.18
N PHE A 427 3.62 10.27 -11.17
CA PHE A 427 2.23 10.24 -11.63
C PHE A 427 1.26 10.09 -10.46
N PHE A 428 0.08 10.69 -10.62
CA PHE A 428 -1.01 10.67 -9.64
C PHE A 428 -2.33 10.25 -10.28
N ASN A 429 -3.16 9.54 -9.50
CA ASN A 429 -4.55 9.24 -9.86
C ASN A 429 -5.47 9.36 -8.64
N ALA A 430 -6.72 9.75 -8.88
CA ALA A 430 -7.82 9.72 -7.93
C ALA A 430 -8.95 8.84 -8.50
N THR A 431 -9.11 7.62 -7.96
CA THR A 431 -10.15 6.69 -8.39
C THR A 431 -11.33 6.71 -7.41
N SER A 432 -12.55 6.94 -7.92
CA SER A 432 -13.76 6.95 -7.09
C SER A 432 -14.12 5.57 -6.56
N ILE A 433 -14.35 5.45 -5.24
CA ILE A 433 -14.78 4.20 -4.59
C ILE A 433 -16.18 3.75 -5.07
N SER A 434 -17.07 4.67 -5.43
CA SER A 434 -18.40 4.31 -5.95
C SER A 434 -18.33 3.55 -7.27
N LYS A 435 -17.31 3.77 -8.10
CA LYS A 435 -17.08 3.01 -9.33
C LYS A 435 -16.57 1.58 -9.04
N ILE A 436 -15.93 1.36 -7.90
CA ILE A 436 -15.37 0.09 -7.47
C ILE A 436 -16.46 -0.83 -6.92
N ILE A 437 -17.41 -0.28 -6.19
CA ILE A 437 -18.48 -1.03 -5.48
C ILE A 437 -19.54 -1.57 -6.45
N THR A 438 -19.61 -1.10 -7.69
CA THR A 438 -20.53 -1.63 -8.71
C THR A 438 -20.07 -2.95 -9.33
N ALA A 439 -18.83 -3.36 -9.13
CA ALA A 439 -18.43 -4.75 -9.32
C ALA A 439 -18.95 -5.56 -8.13
N VAL A 440 -19.83 -6.53 -8.36
CA VAL A 440 -20.30 -7.45 -7.33
C VAL A 440 -19.09 -8.04 -6.62
N PRO A 441 -18.90 -7.83 -5.30
CA PRO A 441 -17.76 -8.40 -4.61
C PRO A 441 -17.85 -9.93 -4.74
N ILE A 442 -16.82 -10.54 -5.29
CA ILE A 442 -16.58 -11.96 -5.05
C ILE A 442 -16.19 -12.01 -3.58
N ILE A 443 -17.11 -12.39 -2.72
CA ILE A 443 -16.79 -12.69 -1.33
C ILE A 443 -16.01 -14.00 -1.38
N THR A 444 -14.69 -13.90 -1.48
CA THR A 444 -13.81 -14.99 -1.09
C THR A 444 -13.85 -15.02 0.44
N ASP A 445 -14.85 -15.73 0.96
CA ASP A 445 -14.78 -16.17 2.35
C ASP A 445 -13.45 -16.91 2.52
N ASN A 446 -12.74 -16.63 3.58
CA ASN A 446 -11.43 -17.19 3.93
C ASN A 446 -11.61 -18.70 4.20
N GLN A 447 -11.86 -19.48 3.14
CA GLN A 447 -12.06 -20.91 3.24
C GLN A 447 -11.47 -21.62 2.02
N SER A 448 -10.67 -22.55 2.33
CA SER A 448 -10.26 -23.76 1.69
C SER A 448 -11.22 -24.39 0.63
N VAL A 449 -12.15 -23.65 0.01
CA VAL A 449 -13.08 -24.16 -1.02
C VAL A 449 -12.97 -23.30 -2.27
N LYS A 450 -12.30 -23.83 -3.30
CA LYS A 450 -12.28 -23.28 -4.64
C LYS A 450 -13.20 -24.11 -5.53
N VAL A 451 -13.97 -23.46 -6.39
CA VAL A 451 -14.90 -24.13 -7.32
C VAL A 451 -14.59 -23.67 -8.74
N ASP A 452 -14.21 -24.62 -9.58
CA ASP A 452 -13.97 -24.40 -10.99
C ASP A 452 -15.08 -25.05 -11.82
N PHE A 453 -15.47 -24.39 -12.91
CA PHE A 453 -16.47 -24.87 -13.87
C PHE A 453 -15.84 -25.02 -15.25
N TYR A 454 -16.05 -26.18 -15.88
CA TYR A 454 -15.59 -26.40 -17.23
C TYR A 454 -16.56 -27.30 -18.03
N PRO A 455 -17.03 -26.83 -19.20
CA PRO A 455 -16.86 -25.49 -19.76
C PRO A 455 -17.65 -24.41 -19.01
N ASN A 456 -17.20 -23.16 -19.13
CA ASN A 456 -17.98 -21.97 -18.76
C ASN A 456 -17.51 -20.82 -19.70
N PRO A 457 -18.33 -20.37 -20.67
CA PRO A 457 -19.77 -20.70 -20.88
C PRO A 457 -20.06 -22.16 -21.26
N PHE A 458 -21.32 -22.60 -21.07
CA PHE A 458 -21.80 -23.93 -21.43
C PHE A 458 -23.26 -23.89 -21.93
N HIS A 459 -23.70 -24.97 -22.63
CA HIS A 459 -25.07 -25.06 -23.12
C HIS A 459 -26.00 -25.82 -22.12
N ASP A 460 -25.83 -27.10 -21.99
CA ASP A 460 -26.74 -27.94 -21.22
C ASP A 460 -26.11 -28.49 -19.95
N GLN A 461 -24.76 -28.62 -19.93
CA GLN A 461 -24.05 -29.20 -18.80
C GLN A 461 -22.66 -28.61 -18.62
N THR A 462 -22.19 -28.58 -17.38
CA THR A 462 -20.83 -28.23 -17.00
C THR A 462 -20.32 -29.14 -15.90
N ASN A 463 -19.02 -29.34 -15.82
CA ASN A 463 -18.39 -30.04 -14.70
C ASN A 463 -17.98 -29.03 -13.65
N ILE A 464 -18.25 -29.38 -12.39
CA ILE A 464 -17.78 -28.62 -11.22
C ILE A 464 -16.62 -29.40 -10.62
N MET A 465 -15.51 -28.74 -10.42
CA MET A 465 -14.39 -29.24 -9.63
C MET A 465 -14.32 -28.44 -8.33
N ILE A 466 -14.42 -29.11 -7.19
CA ILE A 466 -14.38 -28.49 -5.87
C ILE A 466 -13.06 -28.84 -5.20
N HIS A 467 -12.23 -27.85 -4.98
CA HIS A 467 -10.96 -27.98 -4.28
C HIS A 467 -11.17 -27.61 -2.81
N THR A 468 -11.20 -28.60 -1.94
CA THR A 468 -11.40 -28.39 -0.49
C THR A 468 -10.87 -29.55 0.33
N SER A 469 -10.43 -29.25 1.54
CA SER A 469 -10.17 -30.23 2.59
C SER A 469 -11.36 -30.41 3.55
N LEU A 470 -12.44 -29.66 3.36
CA LEU A 470 -13.64 -29.74 4.19
C LEU A 470 -14.55 -30.88 3.73
N PRO A 471 -15.25 -31.56 4.66
CA PRO A 471 -16.29 -32.51 4.29
C PRO A 471 -17.48 -31.79 3.63
N MET A 472 -17.94 -32.29 2.48
CA MET A 472 -18.98 -31.65 1.66
C MET A 472 -20.41 -32.19 1.96
N GLN A 473 -20.63 -32.84 3.10
CA GLN A 473 -21.94 -33.32 3.50
C GLN A 473 -22.95 -32.18 3.67
N ASN A 474 -24.17 -32.38 3.20
CA ASN A 474 -25.26 -31.40 3.25
C ASN A 474 -24.91 -30.06 2.54
N THR A 475 -24.21 -30.17 1.43
CA THR A 475 -23.83 -28.99 0.63
C THR A 475 -24.72 -28.88 -0.59
N THR A 476 -25.22 -27.69 -0.88
CA THR A 476 -26.05 -27.38 -2.05
C THR A 476 -25.44 -26.21 -2.84
N MET A 477 -25.65 -26.23 -4.15
CA MET A 477 -25.38 -25.11 -5.02
C MET A 477 -26.69 -24.40 -5.33
N GLN A 478 -26.84 -23.19 -4.82
CA GLN A 478 -27.96 -22.30 -5.07
C GLN A 478 -27.67 -21.42 -6.27
N VAL A 479 -28.59 -21.31 -7.20
CA VAL A 479 -28.47 -20.52 -8.43
C VAL A 479 -29.45 -19.37 -8.40
N TYR A 480 -28.96 -18.19 -8.75
CA TYR A 480 -29.70 -16.94 -8.75
C TYR A 480 -29.63 -16.27 -10.12
N SER A 481 -30.74 -15.69 -10.55
CA SER A 481 -30.76 -14.74 -11.66
C SER A 481 -30.09 -13.42 -11.28
N MET A 482 -29.75 -12.61 -12.28
CA MET A 482 -29.03 -11.33 -12.08
C MET A 482 -29.81 -10.30 -11.23
N ASP A 483 -31.14 -10.46 -11.10
CA ASP A 483 -31.99 -9.66 -10.22
C ASP A 483 -32.06 -10.21 -8.77
N GLY A 484 -31.28 -11.28 -8.47
CA GLY A 484 -31.15 -11.83 -7.12
C GLY A 484 -32.21 -12.85 -6.73
N LYS A 485 -33.09 -13.26 -7.66
CA LYS A 485 -34.10 -14.31 -7.40
C LYS A 485 -33.46 -15.70 -7.49
N LYS A 486 -33.63 -16.55 -6.46
CA LYS A 486 -33.23 -17.97 -6.52
C LYS A 486 -34.04 -18.69 -7.58
N VAL A 487 -33.37 -19.26 -8.58
CA VAL A 487 -33.97 -19.92 -9.74
C VAL A 487 -33.73 -21.42 -9.78
N ASP A 488 -32.70 -21.90 -9.06
CA ASP A 488 -32.41 -23.35 -8.96
C ASP A 488 -31.64 -23.67 -7.68
N GLU A 489 -31.64 -24.95 -7.28
CA GLU A 489 -30.88 -25.48 -6.16
C GLU A 489 -30.48 -26.92 -6.42
N LEU A 490 -29.19 -27.20 -6.45
CA LEU A 490 -28.61 -28.47 -6.85
C LEU A 490 -27.84 -29.07 -5.66
N PRO A 491 -28.16 -30.32 -5.24
CA PRO A 491 -27.39 -30.99 -4.21
C PRO A 491 -25.98 -31.33 -4.74
N ILE A 492 -24.96 -31.02 -3.94
CA ILE A 492 -23.58 -31.39 -4.22
C ILE A 492 -23.23 -32.58 -3.31
N GLY A 493 -22.95 -33.71 -3.91
CA GLY A 493 -22.56 -34.93 -3.20
C GLY A 493 -21.12 -34.90 -2.68
N GLU A 494 -20.68 -35.96 -2.02
CA GLU A 494 -19.29 -36.17 -1.68
C GLU A 494 -18.47 -36.42 -2.96
N GLY A 495 -17.32 -35.76 -3.08
CA GLY A 495 -16.42 -35.90 -4.23
C GLY A 495 -15.89 -34.57 -4.70
N VAL A 496 -14.77 -34.61 -5.43
CA VAL A 496 -14.09 -33.42 -5.96
C VAL A 496 -14.61 -32.96 -7.32
N MET A 497 -15.38 -33.80 -8.03
CA MET A 497 -15.90 -33.48 -9.35
C MET A 497 -17.35 -33.94 -9.50
N HIS A 498 -18.20 -33.03 -9.97
CA HIS A 498 -19.64 -33.29 -10.23
C HIS A 498 -20.01 -32.74 -11.61
N THR A 499 -20.87 -33.45 -12.33
CA THR A 499 -21.48 -32.93 -13.56
C THR A 499 -22.82 -32.32 -13.22
N ILE A 500 -23.01 -31.04 -13.55
CA ILE A 500 -24.30 -30.37 -13.44
C ILE A 500 -24.95 -30.30 -14.81
N THR A 501 -26.18 -30.79 -14.89
CA THR A 501 -27.05 -30.67 -16.06
C THR A 501 -28.17 -29.71 -15.75
N ILE A 502 -28.33 -28.68 -16.57
CA ILE A 502 -29.34 -27.63 -16.37
C ILE A 502 -30.40 -27.78 -17.47
N ASN A 503 -31.58 -28.23 -17.06
CA ASN A 503 -32.67 -28.51 -18.00
C ASN A 503 -33.74 -27.41 -18.04
N SER A 504 -33.67 -26.39 -17.16
CA SER A 504 -34.77 -25.45 -16.95
C SER A 504 -34.38 -23.97 -16.98
N LEU A 505 -33.09 -23.64 -17.07
CA LEU A 505 -32.65 -22.25 -17.09
C LEU A 505 -32.47 -21.73 -18.52
N ALA A 506 -32.95 -20.51 -18.76
CA ALA A 506 -32.76 -19.84 -20.04
C ALA A 506 -31.29 -19.45 -20.24
N ARG A 507 -30.93 -19.19 -21.49
CA ARG A 507 -29.60 -18.60 -21.82
C ARG A 507 -29.40 -17.28 -21.09
N GLY A 508 -28.22 -17.10 -20.50
CA GLY A 508 -27.92 -15.89 -19.73
C GLY A 508 -26.83 -16.07 -18.67
N THR A 509 -26.59 -15.02 -17.93
CA THR A 509 -25.64 -15.03 -16.81
C THR A 509 -26.38 -15.26 -15.50
N TYR A 510 -25.82 -16.15 -14.68
CA TYR A 510 -26.36 -16.53 -13.37
C TYR A 510 -25.29 -16.40 -12.29
N ILE A 511 -25.73 -16.15 -11.07
CA ILE A 511 -24.87 -16.19 -9.87
C ILE A 511 -25.14 -17.51 -9.15
N TRP A 512 -24.10 -18.19 -8.72
CA TRP A 512 -24.21 -19.38 -7.91
C TRP A 512 -23.59 -19.17 -6.53
N SER A 513 -24.11 -19.87 -5.52
CA SER A 513 -23.56 -19.94 -4.17
C SER A 513 -23.48 -21.40 -3.74
N LEU A 514 -22.31 -21.86 -3.32
CA LEU A 514 -22.13 -23.16 -2.67
C LEU A 514 -22.37 -22.98 -1.18
N VAL A 515 -23.37 -23.66 -0.63
CA VAL A 515 -23.86 -23.44 0.73
C VAL A 515 -23.88 -24.76 1.51
N GLN A 516 -23.41 -24.75 2.75
CA GLN A 516 -23.46 -25.85 3.69
C GLN A 516 -24.17 -25.39 4.97
N GLY A 517 -25.40 -25.84 5.18
CA GLY A 517 -26.28 -25.33 6.23
C GLY A 517 -26.56 -23.83 6.01
N GLU A 518 -26.23 -22.98 6.99
CA GLU A 518 -26.37 -21.52 6.89
C GLU A 518 -25.10 -20.84 6.35
N LYS A 519 -24.02 -21.60 6.13
CA LYS A 519 -22.71 -21.06 5.73
C LYS A 519 -22.54 -21.12 4.22
N THR A 520 -22.22 -19.99 3.58
CA THR A 520 -21.76 -19.95 2.20
C THR A 520 -20.27 -20.30 2.14
N LEU A 521 -19.90 -21.31 1.37
CA LEU A 521 -18.54 -21.79 1.21
C LEU A 521 -17.81 -21.13 0.04
N ALA A 522 -18.54 -20.88 -1.07
CA ALA A 522 -18.01 -20.22 -2.27
C ALA A 522 -19.15 -19.58 -3.06
N ARG A 523 -18.82 -18.60 -3.91
CA ARG A 523 -19.75 -17.95 -4.85
C ARG A 523 -19.05 -17.65 -6.16
N GLY A 524 -19.83 -17.50 -7.22
CA GLY A 524 -19.30 -17.09 -8.51
C GLY A 524 -20.41 -16.89 -9.53
N LYS A 525 -20.01 -16.84 -10.80
CA LYS A 525 -20.96 -16.74 -11.92
C LYS A 525 -20.69 -17.81 -12.96
N TRP A 526 -21.73 -18.19 -13.68
CA TRP A 526 -21.63 -18.97 -14.90
C TRP A 526 -22.46 -18.34 -16.02
N VAL A 527 -22.19 -18.77 -17.24
CA VAL A 527 -22.89 -18.29 -18.42
C VAL A 527 -23.43 -19.51 -19.18
N ILE A 528 -24.75 -19.48 -19.46
CA ILE A 528 -25.44 -20.48 -20.29
C ILE A 528 -25.64 -19.87 -21.68
N GLU A 529 -25.15 -20.55 -22.73
CA GLU A 529 -25.24 -20.14 -24.14
C GLU A 529 -26.29 -20.92 -24.92
#